data_506939becdd429dac228f82292309ae5
#
_entry.id   506939becdd429dac228f82292309ae5
#
_cell.length_a   1.000
_cell.length_b   1.000
_cell.length_c   1.000
_cell.angle_alpha   90.00
_cell.angle_beta   90.00
_cell.angle_gamma   90.00
#
_symmetry.space_group_name_H-M   'P 1'
#
loop_
_entity.id
_entity.type
_entity.pdbx_description
1 polymer ?
#
loop_
_entity_poly.entity_id
_entity_poly.type
_entity_poly.pdbx_seq_one_letter_code
_entity_poly.pdbx_strand_id
1 'polypeptide(L)'
;EQNKSIVDYLAKEFEMKKRADEYKRTASANTGVLETSKLYSYKYSDNLFKRVATVTSGKNHGLVMFIDWSGSMSANMAGTVEQMMILVMFCKKVNIPFDVYAFTDRMWRSDNESILSLNDSKEKWDYQPGDFCEQDHFNLMQLFSSKMSNIEFNKACWNAINIRDHYQYKTNWHYNGGQLPSIPGQYCLGGTPLNATIVASHELVRRFKRDHNVQIVNTVFLTDGDSSQAGCYLDSEGKEQHIGRNDQLTVRDIPSKSEVTR
;
A
#
# COMPACT_ATOMS: atom_id res chain seq x y z
N GLU A 1 -13.59 -12.70 16.18
CA GLU A 1 -14.98 -12.79 15.67
C GLU A 1 -15.53 -11.43 15.25
N GLN A 2 -15.31 -10.36 16.05
CA GLN A 2 -15.80 -9.00 15.77
C GLN A 2 -15.32 -8.47 14.41
N ASN A 3 -14.04 -8.61 14.10
CA ASN A 3 -13.46 -8.14 12.84
C ASN A 3 -13.99 -8.92 11.63
N LYS A 4 -14.39 -10.17 11.80
CA LYS A 4 -14.99 -10.97 10.72
C LYS A 4 -16.32 -10.39 10.26
N SER A 5 -17.18 -9.96 11.20
CA SER A 5 -18.48 -9.36 10.86
C SER A 5 -18.31 -8.04 10.07
N ILE A 6 -17.31 -7.24 10.43
CA ILE A 6 -16.97 -6.01 9.70
C ILE A 6 -16.54 -6.32 8.27
N VAL A 7 -15.63 -7.28 8.11
CA VAL A 7 -15.16 -7.71 6.78
C VAL A 7 -16.32 -8.27 5.93
N ASP A 8 -17.22 -9.04 6.53
CA ASP A 8 -18.38 -9.60 5.85
C ASP A 8 -19.35 -8.50 5.38
N TYR A 9 -19.57 -7.51 6.21
CA TYR A 9 -20.39 -6.35 5.87
C TYR A 9 -19.77 -5.54 4.72
N LEU A 10 -18.49 -5.17 4.84
CA LEU A 10 -17.78 -4.43 3.80
C LEU A 10 -17.76 -5.17 2.46
N ALA A 11 -17.54 -6.49 2.48
CA ALA A 11 -17.55 -7.31 1.28
C ALA A 11 -18.93 -7.33 0.61
N LYS A 12 -20.00 -7.44 1.39
CA LYS A 12 -21.38 -7.39 0.88
C LYS A 12 -21.70 -6.04 0.23
N GLU A 13 -21.35 -4.93 0.90
CA GLU A 13 -21.55 -3.57 0.36
C GLU A 13 -20.76 -3.36 -0.94
N PHE A 14 -19.51 -3.84 -0.98
CA PHE A 14 -18.69 -3.76 -2.18
C PHE A 14 -19.29 -4.54 -3.35
N GLU A 15 -19.71 -5.79 -3.12
CA GLU A 15 -20.32 -6.63 -4.15
C GLU A 15 -21.65 -6.03 -4.67
N MET A 16 -22.46 -5.44 -3.79
CA MET A 16 -23.69 -4.75 -4.20
C MET A 16 -23.38 -3.53 -5.09
N LYS A 17 -22.41 -2.69 -4.71
CA LYS A 17 -21.98 -1.54 -5.53
C LYS A 17 -21.41 -1.99 -6.87
N LYS A 18 -20.55 -3.01 -6.86
CA LYS A 18 -19.98 -3.59 -8.08
C LYS A 18 -21.06 -4.05 -9.05
N ARG A 19 -22.06 -4.79 -8.58
CA ARG A 19 -23.19 -5.26 -9.41
C ARG A 19 -24.05 -4.09 -9.91
N ALA A 20 -24.29 -3.08 -9.09
CA ALA A 20 -25.03 -1.89 -9.50
C ALA A 20 -24.30 -1.13 -10.62
N ASP A 21 -22.98 -1.03 -10.55
CA ASP A 21 -22.16 -0.38 -11.58
C ASP A 21 -22.07 -1.23 -12.86
N GLU A 22 -22.03 -2.54 -12.75
CA GLU A 22 -22.13 -3.46 -13.89
C GLU A 22 -23.47 -3.31 -14.58
N TYR A 23 -24.57 -3.24 -13.83
CA TYR A 23 -25.89 -3.01 -14.38
C TYR A 23 -26.01 -1.67 -15.13
N LYS A 24 -25.49 -0.58 -14.56
CA LYS A 24 -25.44 0.74 -15.21
C LYS A 24 -24.68 0.73 -16.54
N ARG A 25 -23.65 -0.11 -16.65
CA ARG A 25 -22.81 -0.25 -17.86
C ARG A 25 -23.36 -1.27 -18.86
N THR A 26 -24.44 -1.96 -18.51
CA THR A 26 -25.06 -2.93 -19.38
C THR A 26 -25.77 -2.21 -20.52
N ALA A 27 -25.29 -2.40 -21.73
CA ALA A 27 -25.91 -1.92 -22.94
C ALA A 27 -26.74 -3.04 -23.58
N SER A 28 -27.99 -2.77 -23.89
CA SER A 28 -28.84 -3.70 -24.64
C SER A 28 -28.72 -3.39 -26.13
N ALA A 29 -28.23 -4.34 -26.90
CA ALA A 29 -28.14 -4.22 -28.35
C ALA A 29 -29.01 -5.30 -29.04
N ASN A 30 -29.57 -4.95 -30.20
CA ASN A 30 -30.24 -5.93 -31.03
C ASN A 30 -29.20 -6.81 -31.72
N THR A 31 -29.42 -8.13 -31.71
CA THR A 31 -28.45 -9.11 -32.26
C THR A 31 -28.52 -9.29 -33.76
N GLY A 32 -29.51 -8.70 -34.43
CA GLY A 32 -29.82 -9.01 -35.82
C GLY A 32 -30.53 -10.38 -36.04
N VAL A 33 -30.69 -11.17 -34.98
CA VAL A 33 -31.44 -12.42 -35.02
C VAL A 33 -32.89 -12.18 -34.68
N LEU A 34 -33.82 -12.58 -35.56
CA LEU A 34 -35.24 -12.44 -35.31
C LEU A 34 -35.69 -13.30 -34.14
N GLU A 35 -36.52 -12.75 -33.29
CA GLU A 35 -37.24 -13.49 -32.26
C GLU A 35 -38.59 -13.95 -32.81
N THR A 36 -38.63 -15.20 -33.21
CA THR A 36 -39.81 -15.79 -33.93
C THR A 36 -41.09 -15.66 -33.13
N SER A 37 -41.01 -15.65 -31.79
CA SER A 37 -42.17 -15.48 -30.92
C SER A 37 -42.77 -14.05 -30.99
N LYS A 38 -42.03 -13.06 -31.50
CA LYS A 38 -42.47 -11.68 -31.66
C LYS A 38 -42.86 -11.31 -33.10
N LEU A 39 -42.76 -12.23 -34.03
CA LEU A 39 -43.08 -11.97 -35.44
C LEU A 39 -44.53 -11.52 -35.66
N TYR A 40 -45.47 -11.91 -34.80
CA TYR A 40 -46.86 -11.45 -34.90
C TYR A 40 -47.04 -9.94 -34.70
N SER A 41 -46.07 -9.30 -34.04
CA SER A 41 -46.12 -7.87 -33.72
C SER A 41 -45.41 -6.99 -34.76
N TYR A 42 -44.93 -7.54 -35.88
CA TYR A 42 -44.13 -6.83 -36.89
C TYR A 42 -44.76 -5.57 -37.45
N LYS A 43 -46.07 -5.48 -37.42
CA LYS A 43 -46.83 -4.29 -37.88
C LYS A 43 -46.89 -3.16 -36.85
N TYR A 44 -46.57 -3.45 -35.58
CA TYR A 44 -46.79 -2.53 -34.46
C TYR A 44 -45.54 -2.26 -33.60
N SER A 45 -44.47 -3.02 -33.83
CA SER A 45 -43.27 -2.92 -33.00
C SER A 45 -42.01 -3.21 -33.80
N ASP A 46 -41.01 -2.32 -33.68
CA ASP A 46 -39.69 -2.50 -34.27
C ASP A 46 -38.79 -3.44 -33.44
N ASN A 47 -39.27 -3.93 -32.28
CA ASN A 47 -38.53 -4.81 -31.37
C ASN A 47 -38.66 -6.30 -31.76
N LEU A 48 -38.34 -6.62 -33.01
CA LEU A 48 -38.45 -7.98 -33.56
C LEU A 48 -37.17 -8.82 -33.37
N PHE A 49 -36.10 -8.19 -32.95
CA PHE A 49 -34.80 -8.84 -32.81
C PHE A 49 -34.54 -9.24 -31.35
N LYS A 50 -33.85 -10.38 -31.19
CA LYS A 50 -33.31 -10.78 -29.88
C LYS A 50 -32.36 -9.73 -29.38
N ARG A 51 -32.50 -9.38 -28.11
CA ARG A 51 -31.59 -8.47 -27.43
C ARG A 51 -30.53 -9.23 -26.68
N VAL A 52 -29.28 -8.80 -26.81
CA VAL A 52 -28.16 -9.26 -26.00
C VAL A 52 -27.72 -8.11 -25.11
N ALA A 53 -27.64 -8.39 -23.81
CA ALA A 53 -27.06 -7.49 -22.86
C ALA A 53 -25.54 -7.68 -22.88
N THR A 54 -24.82 -6.67 -23.35
CA THR A 54 -23.36 -6.65 -23.32
C THR A 54 -22.91 -5.83 -22.13
N VAL A 55 -22.20 -6.47 -21.18
CA VAL A 55 -21.60 -5.77 -20.05
C VAL A 55 -20.17 -5.42 -20.43
N THR A 56 -19.86 -4.12 -20.52
CA THR A 56 -18.47 -3.68 -20.67
C THR A 56 -17.71 -4.00 -19.38
N SER A 57 -16.56 -4.65 -19.52
CA SER A 57 -15.73 -4.98 -18.37
C SER A 57 -15.36 -3.72 -17.58
N GLY A 58 -15.52 -3.79 -16.26
CA GLY A 58 -15.06 -2.71 -15.36
C GLY A 58 -13.55 -2.70 -15.27
N LYS A 59 -13.00 -1.57 -14.81
CA LYS A 59 -11.56 -1.47 -14.53
C LYS A 59 -11.19 -2.33 -13.33
N ASN A 60 -10.08 -3.05 -13.45
CA ASN A 60 -9.53 -3.84 -12.35
C ASN A 60 -8.80 -2.92 -11.38
N HIS A 61 -9.04 -3.11 -10.10
CA HIS A 61 -8.44 -2.33 -9.02
C HIS A 61 -7.45 -3.19 -8.23
N GLY A 62 -6.38 -2.55 -7.76
CA GLY A 62 -5.44 -3.10 -6.78
C GLY A 62 -5.21 -2.12 -5.65
N LEU A 63 -4.68 -2.60 -4.54
CA LEU A 63 -4.36 -1.82 -3.35
C LEU A 63 -2.90 -2.01 -2.96
N VAL A 64 -2.18 -0.91 -2.76
CA VAL A 64 -0.85 -0.92 -2.15
C VAL A 64 -0.86 -0.01 -0.94
N MET A 65 -0.47 -0.54 0.21
CA MET A 65 -0.41 0.21 1.46
C MET A 65 1.03 0.37 1.93
N PHE A 66 1.35 1.57 2.43
CA PHE A 66 2.58 1.88 3.14
C PHE A 66 2.23 2.36 4.54
N ILE A 67 2.74 1.67 5.54
CA ILE A 67 2.45 1.92 6.95
C ILE A 67 3.72 2.44 7.61
N ASP A 68 3.59 3.57 8.28
CA ASP A 68 4.63 4.16 9.08
C ASP A 68 4.97 3.27 10.28
N TRP A 69 6.24 2.87 10.35
CA TRP A 69 6.76 2.03 11.43
C TRP A 69 7.70 2.83 12.33
N SER A 70 7.25 4.04 12.69
CA SER A 70 8.01 5.01 13.50
C SER A 70 7.64 4.98 14.97
N GLY A 71 8.50 5.56 15.80
CA GLY A 71 8.31 5.65 17.25
C GLY A 71 7.06 6.43 17.66
N SER A 72 6.69 7.46 16.91
CA SER A 72 5.49 8.29 17.12
C SER A 72 4.21 7.47 17.02
N MET A 73 4.17 6.49 16.09
CA MET A 73 3.05 5.57 15.92
C MET A 73 2.81 4.63 17.11
N SER A 74 3.71 4.57 18.10
CA SER A 74 3.65 3.60 19.20
C SER A 74 2.28 3.54 19.90
N ALA A 75 1.65 4.68 20.15
CA ALA A 75 0.34 4.75 20.79
C ALA A 75 -0.81 4.27 19.88
N ASN A 76 -0.66 4.43 18.57
CA ASN A 76 -1.68 4.13 17.57
C ASN A 76 -1.44 2.79 16.88
N MET A 77 -0.27 2.17 17.08
CA MET A 77 0.16 0.98 16.34
C MET A 77 -0.82 -0.18 16.45
N ALA A 78 -1.36 -0.45 17.64
CA ALA A 78 -2.32 -1.53 17.83
C ALA A 78 -3.58 -1.33 16.96
N GLY A 79 -4.13 -0.13 16.93
CA GLY A 79 -5.28 0.21 16.09
C GLY A 79 -4.95 0.18 14.60
N THR A 80 -3.76 0.66 14.22
CA THR A 80 -3.28 0.65 12.81
C THR A 80 -3.14 -0.77 12.28
N VAL A 81 -2.54 -1.67 13.07
CA VAL A 81 -2.41 -3.09 12.71
C VAL A 81 -3.79 -3.75 12.59
N GLU A 82 -4.74 -3.42 13.47
CA GLU A 82 -6.10 -3.95 13.39
C GLU A 82 -6.82 -3.48 12.12
N GLN A 83 -6.74 -2.20 11.79
CA GLN A 83 -7.32 -1.65 10.56
C GLN A 83 -6.68 -2.25 9.30
N MET A 84 -5.35 -2.40 9.30
CA MET A 84 -4.63 -3.09 8.24
C MET A 84 -5.15 -4.52 8.04
N MET A 85 -5.31 -5.29 9.11
CA MET A 85 -5.81 -6.66 9.03
C MET A 85 -7.24 -6.73 8.46
N ILE A 86 -8.13 -5.83 8.89
CA ILE A 86 -9.50 -5.74 8.37
C ILE A 86 -9.47 -5.51 6.85
N LEU A 87 -8.64 -4.57 6.39
CA LEU A 87 -8.56 -4.22 4.98
C LEU A 87 -7.93 -5.33 4.14
N VAL A 88 -6.88 -5.98 4.65
CA VAL A 88 -6.24 -7.13 4.00
C VAL A 88 -7.21 -8.32 3.86
N MET A 89 -7.95 -8.62 4.93
CA MET A 89 -8.97 -9.68 4.91
C MET A 89 -10.12 -9.35 3.95
N PHE A 90 -10.54 -8.09 3.91
CA PHE A 90 -11.51 -7.60 2.95
C PHE A 90 -11.02 -7.78 1.51
N CYS A 91 -9.82 -7.29 1.18
CA CYS A 91 -9.26 -7.41 -0.17
C CYS A 91 -9.13 -8.88 -0.60
N LYS A 92 -8.67 -9.75 0.31
CA LYS A 92 -8.61 -11.20 0.06
C LYS A 92 -9.99 -11.80 -0.21
N LYS A 93 -11.01 -11.38 0.52
CA LYS A 93 -12.38 -11.88 0.37
C LYS A 93 -13.02 -11.47 -0.94
N VAL A 94 -12.79 -10.24 -1.41
CA VAL A 94 -13.34 -9.72 -2.67
C VAL A 94 -12.41 -9.91 -3.87
N ASN A 95 -11.30 -10.66 -3.70
CA ASN A 95 -10.30 -10.94 -4.72
C ASN A 95 -9.69 -9.67 -5.35
N ILE A 96 -9.46 -8.63 -4.56
CA ILE A 96 -8.68 -7.47 -4.96
C ILE A 96 -7.21 -7.77 -4.65
N PRO A 97 -6.29 -7.72 -5.63
CA PRO A 97 -4.86 -7.88 -5.37
C PRO A 97 -4.36 -6.73 -4.49
N PHE A 98 -3.48 -7.08 -3.53
CA PHE A 98 -2.94 -6.12 -2.57
C PHE A 98 -1.52 -6.48 -2.15
N ASP A 99 -0.76 -5.45 -1.81
CA ASP A 99 0.52 -5.54 -1.10
C ASP A 99 0.54 -4.51 0.04
N VAL A 100 1.10 -4.89 1.17
CA VAL A 100 1.23 -4.05 2.35
C VAL A 100 2.68 -4.02 2.80
N TYR A 101 3.23 -2.83 2.90
CA TYR A 101 4.59 -2.56 3.32
C TYR A 101 4.59 -1.72 4.59
N ALA A 102 5.50 -2.01 5.51
CA ALA A 102 5.86 -1.10 6.59
C ALA A 102 7.19 -0.43 6.24
N PHE A 103 7.30 0.88 6.47
CA PHE A 103 8.53 1.62 6.22
C PHE A 103 9.13 2.19 7.52
N THR A 104 10.45 2.11 7.63
CA THR A 104 11.21 2.56 8.78
C THR A 104 12.66 2.85 8.38
N ASP A 105 13.35 3.65 9.17
CA ASP A 105 14.80 3.84 9.07
C ASP A 105 15.60 2.77 9.81
N ARG A 106 14.92 1.93 10.57
CA ARG A 106 15.58 0.94 11.42
C ARG A 106 16.06 -0.25 10.60
N MET A 107 17.37 -0.46 10.55
CA MET A 107 17.96 -1.68 10.04
C MET A 107 18.06 -2.73 11.14
N TRP A 108 17.43 -3.88 10.91
CA TRP A 108 17.61 -5.05 11.76
C TRP A 108 18.66 -5.96 11.15
N ARG A 109 19.69 -6.28 11.92
CA ARG A 109 20.64 -7.34 11.61
C ARG A 109 20.45 -8.51 12.56
N SER A 110 20.53 -9.73 12.04
CA SER A 110 20.59 -10.92 12.88
C SER A 110 21.91 -10.92 13.65
N ASP A 111 21.87 -11.36 14.89
CA ASP A 111 22.80 -11.15 16.01
C ASP A 111 24.28 -11.54 15.83
N ASN A 112 24.76 -11.93 14.67
CA ASN A 112 26.13 -12.44 14.51
C ASN A 112 26.98 -11.74 13.44
N GLU A 113 26.49 -10.76 12.74
CA GLU A 113 27.33 -9.96 11.86
C GLU A 113 27.58 -8.59 12.49
N SER A 114 28.84 -8.36 12.85
CA SER A 114 29.33 -7.03 13.18
C SER A 114 28.78 -6.03 12.16
N ILE A 115 28.33 -4.89 12.63
CA ILE A 115 27.97 -3.74 11.81
C ILE A 115 29.19 -3.46 10.91
N LEU A 116 29.26 -4.13 9.78
CA LEU A 116 30.02 -3.62 8.66
C LEU A 116 29.35 -2.28 8.40
N SER A 117 30.07 -1.22 8.75
CA SER A 117 29.62 0.11 8.44
C SER A 117 29.22 0.07 6.98
N LEU A 118 28.02 0.54 6.64
CA LEU A 118 27.59 0.75 5.25
C LEU A 118 28.59 1.61 4.47
N ASN A 119 29.56 2.20 5.16
CA ASN A 119 30.76 2.82 4.63
C ASN A 119 31.68 1.89 3.86
N ASP A 120 31.68 0.57 4.11
CA ASP A 120 32.53 -0.39 3.39
C ASP A 120 31.84 -1.02 2.18
N SER A 121 30.51 -1.01 2.11
CA SER A 121 29.75 -1.34 0.92
C SER A 121 29.23 -0.09 0.21
N LYS A 122 30.05 0.94 0.12
CA LYS A 122 29.85 1.99 -0.88
C LYS A 122 30.06 1.34 -2.25
N GLU A 123 29.06 0.59 -2.73
CA GLU A 123 28.77 0.67 -4.14
C GLU A 123 28.71 2.16 -4.40
N LYS A 124 29.70 2.67 -5.13
CA LYS A 124 29.74 4.06 -5.52
C LYS A 124 28.53 4.30 -6.41
N TRP A 125 27.45 4.71 -5.79
CA TRP A 125 26.33 5.26 -6.54
C TRP A 125 26.93 6.43 -7.32
N ASP A 126 26.76 6.41 -8.62
CA ASP A 126 27.26 7.47 -9.51
C ASP A 126 26.30 8.68 -9.42
N TYR A 127 26.29 9.32 -8.23
CA TYR A 127 25.51 10.53 -8.00
C TYR A 127 26.05 11.68 -8.83
N GLN A 128 25.15 12.37 -9.50
CA GLN A 128 25.46 13.57 -10.25
C GLN A 128 25.18 14.82 -9.40
N PRO A 129 25.85 15.95 -9.66
CA PRO A 129 25.52 17.21 -9.00
C PRO A 129 24.02 17.55 -9.15
N GLY A 130 23.38 17.84 -8.03
CA GLY A 130 21.94 18.07 -7.95
C GLY A 130 21.11 16.83 -7.63
N ASP A 131 21.70 15.65 -7.60
CA ASP A 131 20.99 14.45 -7.15
C ASP A 131 20.72 14.53 -5.64
N PHE A 132 19.52 14.11 -5.27
CA PHE A 132 19.10 13.98 -3.90
C PHE A 132 19.54 12.64 -3.34
N CYS A 133 20.27 12.68 -2.23
CA CYS A 133 20.79 11.52 -1.53
C CYS A 133 20.10 11.38 -0.18
N GLU A 134 19.42 10.28 0.04
CA GLU A 134 18.92 9.94 1.37
C GLU A 134 20.08 9.36 2.19
N GLN A 135 20.46 10.03 3.27
CA GLN A 135 21.53 9.54 4.16
C GLN A 135 21.05 8.53 5.19
N ASP A 136 19.79 8.60 5.55
CA ASP A 136 19.23 7.75 6.58
C ASP A 136 18.94 6.35 6.03
N HIS A 137 19.04 5.39 6.92
CA HIS A 137 18.70 4.02 6.57
C HIS A 137 17.23 3.93 6.18
N PHE A 138 16.98 3.27 5.06
CA PHE A 138 15.63 3.03 4.56
C PHE A 138 15.37 1.54 4.48
N ASN A 139 14.30 1.10 5.12
CA ASN A 139 13.89 -0.29 5.10
C ASN A 139 12.39 -0.41 4.83
N LEU A 140 12.04 -1.29 3.90
CA LEU A 140 10.67 -1.68 3.58
C LEU A 140 10.44 -3.14 3.93
N MET A 141 9.53 -3.38 4.87
CA MET A 141 9.11 -4.72 5.27
C MET A 141 7.79 -5.04 4.59
N GLN A 142 7.75 -6.08 3.78
CA GLN A 142 6.48 -6.57 3.23
C GLN A 142 5.75 -7.37 4.31
N LEU A 143 4.65 -6.83 4.82
CA LEU A 143 3.84 -7.47 5.85
C LEU A 143 2.84 -8.45 5.27
N PHE A 144 2.17 -8.06 4.18
CA PHE A 144 1.18 -8.88 3.49
C PHE A 144 1.27 -8.72 1.98
N SER A 145 0.93 -9.79 1.27
CA SER A 145 0.78 -9.79 -0.19
C SER A 145 -0.31 -10.76 -0.61
N SER A 146 -1.04 -10.38 -1.65
CA SER A 146 -2.00 -11.29 -2.31
C SER A 146 -1.34 -12.50 -2.99
N LYS A 147 -0.01 -12.47 -3.18
CA LYS A 147 0.79 -13.59 -3.70
C LYS A 147 1.13 -14.65 -2.64
N MET A 148 0.92 -14.35 -1.36
CA MET A 148 1.20 -15.29 -0.27
C MET A 148 0.32 -16.53 -0.38
N SER A 149 0.91 -17.69 -0.17
CA SER A 149 0.14 -18.93 0.06
C SER A 149 -0.72 -18.81 1.33
N ASN A 150 -1.71 -19.68 1.47
CA ASN A 150 -2.57 -19.65 2.66
C ASN A 150 -1.77 -19.88 3.96
N ILE A 151 -0.70 -20.68 3.90
CA ILE A 151 0.15 -20.95 5.07
C ILE A 151 0.92 -19.68 5.46
N GLU A 152 1.55 -19.01 4.49
CA GLU A 152 2.28 -17.76 4.71
C GLU A 152 1.35 -16.65 5.19
N PHE A 153 0.18 -16.53 4.58
CA PHE A 153 -0.83 -15.54 4.98
C PHE A 153 -1.26 -15.75 6.44
N ASN A 154 -1.53 -17.00 6.84
CA ASN A 154 -1.88 -17.31 8.23
C ASN A 154 -0.74 -16.98 9.20
N LYS A 155 0.51 -17.28 8.83
CA LYS A 155 1.67 -16.87 9.64
C LYS A 155 1.79 -15.35 9.76
N ALA A 156 1.58 -14.61 8.66
CA ALA A 156 1.56 -13.16 8.66
C ALA A 156 0.44 -12.61 9.56
N CYS A 157 -0.75 -13.21 9.56
CA CYS A 157 -1.84 -12.85 10.47
C CYS A 157 -1.46 -13.06 11.93
N TRP A 158 -0.81 -14.19 12.27
CA TRP A 158 -0.33 -14.44 13.63
C TRP A 158 0.73 -13.42 14.08
N ASN A 159 1.67 -13.09 13.19
CA ASN A 159 2.66 -12.05 13.46
C ASN A 159 2.00 -10.69 13.69
N ALA A 160 1.02 -10.33 12.87
CA ALA A 160 0.29 -9.07 13.04
C ALA A 160 -0.47 -9.02 14.37
N ILE A 161 -1.09 -10.12 14.81
CA ILE A 161 -1.76 -10.22 16.11
C ILE A 161 -0.74 -10.03 17.25
N ASN A 162 0.41 -10.69 17.18
CA ASN A 162 1.46 -10.56 18.19
C ASN A 162 1.98 -9.12 18.28
N ILE A 163 2.17 -8.45 17.13
CA ILE A 163 2.59 -7.05 17.07
C ILE A 163 1.52 -6.15 17.70
N ARG A 164 0.25 -6.33 17.32
CA ARG A 164 -0.88 -5.59 17.91
C ARG A 164 -0.88 -5.73 19.43
N ASP A 165 -0.82 -6.96 19.93
CA ASP A 165 -0.88 -7.25 21.35
C ASP A 165 0.33 -6.65 22.09
N HIS A 166 1.53 -6.74 21.52
CA HIS A 166 2.72 -6.10 22.09
C HIS A 166 2.51 -4.59 22.31
N TYR A 167 2.04 -3.87 21.30
CA TYR A 167 1.84 -2.41 21.40
C TYR A 167 0.62 -2.05 22.25
N GLN A 168 -0.42 -2.84 22.22
CA GLN A 168 -1.57 -2.65 23.10
C GLN A 168 -1.23 -2.82 24.58
N TYR A 169 -0.40 -3.82 24.92
CA TYR A 169 0.08 -4.00 26.28
C TYR A 169 1.09 -2.94 26.70
N LYS A 170 1.93 -2.48 25.79
CA LYS A 170 2.92 -1.43 26.06
C LYS A 170 2.26 -0.11 26.45
N THR A 171 1.14 0.25 25.84
CA THR A 171 0.36 1.45 26.22
C THR A 171 -0.32 1.30 27.58
N ASN A 172 -0.65 0.07 27.98
CA ASN A 172 -1.34 -0.24 29.24
C ASN A 172 -0.40 -0.72 30.37
N TRP A 173 0.93 -0.71 30.15
CA TRP A 173 1.93 -1.24 31.09
C TRP A 173 1.82 -0.68 32.51
N HIS A 174 1.42 0.57 32.66
CA HIS A 174 1.29 1.18 33.99
C HIS A 174 0.26 0.50 34.89
N TYR A 175 -0.55 -0.41 34.37
CA TYR A 175 -1.66 -1.01 35.14
C TYR A 175 -1.44 -2.46 35.60
N ASN A 176 -0.59 -3.29 34.99
CA ASN A 176 -0.70 -4.73 35.24
C ASN A 176 0.59 -5.52 35.53
N GLY A 177 1.79 -4.96 35.49
CA GLY A 177 3.03 -5.68 35.85
C GLY A 177 3.31 -7.00 35.07
N GLY A 178 2.63 -7.24 33.95
CA GLY A 178 2.76 -8.43 33.13
C GLY A 178 3.94 -8.37 32.17
N GLN A 179 4.45 -9.53 31.76
CA GLN A 179 5.46 -9.60 30.70
C GLN A 179 4.83 -9.18 29.36
N LEU A 180 5.50 -8.24 28.66
CA LEU A 180 5.12 -7.88 27.30
C LEU A 180 5.32 -9.07 26.35
N PRO A 181 4.39 -9.33 25.43
CA PRO A 181 4.63 -10.26 24.35
C PRO A 181 5.92 -9.87 23.61
N SER A 182 6.85 -10.82 23.47
CA SER A 182 8.09 -10.56 22.74
C SER A 182 7.79 -10.50 21.24
N ILE A 183 8.27 -9.44 20.59
CA ILE A 183 8.26 -9.33 19.12
C ILE A 183 9.70 -9.40 18.60
N PRO A 184 9.93 -9.99 17.41
CA PRO A 184 11.23 -9.92 16.76
C PRO A 184 11.68 -8.48 16.57
N GLY A 185 12.99 -8.24 16.73
CA GLY A 185 13.52 -6.88 16.71
C GLY A 185 13.28 -6.11 15.42
N GLN A 186 13.11 -6.81 14.31
CA GLN A 186 12.75 -6.21 13.03
C GLN A 186 11.41 -5.44 13.05
N TYR A 187 10.52 -5.77 13.98
CA TYR A 187 9.24 -5.09 14.16
C TYR A 187 9.29 -3.99 15.23
N CYS A 188 10.47 -3.66 15.75
CA CYS A 188 10.64 -2.51 16.60
C CYS A 188 10.53 -1.22 15.78
N LEU A 189 9.89 -0.21 16.37
CA LEU A 189 9.68 1.09 15.71
C LEU A 189 11.00 1.86 15.56
N GLY A 190 11.12 2.62 14.48
CA GLY A 190 12.26 3.47 14.16
C GLY A 190 11.86 4.92 13.86
N GLY A 191 12.51 5.55 12.90
CA GLY A 191 12.15 6.87 12.37
C GLY A 191 11.24 6.76 11.14
N THR A 192 10.94 7.91 10.53
CA THR A 192 9.93 8.07 9.49
C THR A 192 10.55 8.49 8.14
N PRO A 193 11.15 7.58 7.35
CA PRO A 193 11.72 7.90 6.04
C PRO A 193 10.63 8.00 4.97
N LEU A 194 9.67 8.91 5.15
CA LEU A 194 8.50 9.03 4.28
C LEU A 194 8.88 9.45 2.86
N ASN A 195 9.86 10.36 2.70
CA ASN A 195 10.30 10.81 1.38
C ASN A 195 10.88 9.66 0.55
N ALA A 196 11.79 8.88 1.14
CA ALA A 196 12.34 7.67 0.50
C ALA A 196 11.25 6.67 0.15
N THR A 197 10.25 6.50 1.03
CA THR A 197 9.10 5.62 0.79
C THR A 197 8.28 6.09 -0.41
N ILE A 198 8.03 7.39 -0.55
CA ILE A 198 7.28 7.95 -1.69
C ILE A 198 8.03 7.66 -2.99
N VAL A 199 9.34 7.90 -3.03
CA VAL A 199 10.18 7.61 -4.21
C VAL A 199 10.14 6.12 -4.54
N ALA A 200 10.39 5.26 -3.55
CA ALA A 200 10.37 3.81 -3.75
C ALA A 200 8.98 3.28 -4.15
N SER A 201 7.92 3.90 -3.64
CA SER A 201 6.54 3.51 -3.95
C SER A 201 6.21 3.59 -5.44
N HIS A 202 6.82 4.52 -6.16
CA HIS A 202 6.59 4.70 -7.59
C HIS A 202 6.99 3.44 -8.39
N GLU A 203 8.14 2.86 -8.10
CA GLU A 203 8.58 1.62 -8.76
C GLU A 203 7.79 0.41 -8.26
N LEU A 204 7.51 0.32 -6.97
CA LEU A 204 6.71 -0.76 -6.40
C LEU A 204 5.29 -0.80 -6.98
N VAL A 205 4.64 0.36 -7.12
CA VAL A 205 3.31 0.46 -7.73
C VAL A 205 3.33 0.10 -9.21
N ARG A 206 4.36 0.51 -9.96
CA ARG A 206 4.55 0.10 -11.37
C ARG A 206 4.69 -1.41 -11.48
N ARG A 207 5.55 -2.01 -10.64
CA ARG A 207 5.76 -3.45 -10.60
C ARG A 207 4.48 -4.18 -10.22
N PHE A 208 3.80 -3.74 -9.16
CA PHE A 208 2.52 -4.28 -8.72
C PHE A 208 1.47 -4.25 -9.84
N LYS A 209 1.34 -3.11 -10.52
CA LYS A 209 0.40 -2.94 -11.64
C LYS A 209 0.65 -3.92 -12.77
N ARG A 210 1.91 -4.13 -13.13
CA ARG A 210 2.34 -5.09 -14.15
C ARG A 210 2.09 -6.52 -13.71
N ASP A 211 2.50 -6.87 -12.49
CA ASP A 211 2.47 -8.24 -11.97
C ASP A 211 1.05 -8.77 -11.77
N HIS A 212 0.11 -7.90 -11.41
CA HIS A 212 -1.29 -8.24 -11.20
C HIS A 212 -2.21 -7.86 -12.35
N ASN A 213 -1.68 -7.30 -13.42
CA ASN A 213 -2.43 -6.82 -14.59
C ASN A 213 -3.64 -5.95 -14.20
N VAL A 214 -3.45 -5.04 -13.23
CA VAL A 214 -4.49 -4.12 -12.77
C VAL A 214 -4.41 -2.78 -13.49
N GLN A 215 -5.57 -2.17 -13.74
CA GLN A 215 -5.66 -0.89 -14.46
C GLN A 215 -5.52 0.30 -13.50
N ILE A 216 -6.07 0.18 -12.31
CA ILE A 216 -6.04 1.22 -11.28
C ILE A 216 -5.41 0.64 -10.01
N VAL A 217 -4.42 1.33 -9.47
CA VAL A 217 -3.82 1.01 -8.17
C VAL A 217 -4.12 2.15 -7.22
N ASN A 218 -4.78 1.83 -6.13
CA ASN A 218 -4.97 2.75 -5.01
C ASN A 218 -3.78 2.60 -4.08
N THR A 219 -3.05 3.69 -3.89
CA THR A 219 -1.91 3.72 -2.98
C THR A 219 -2.29 4.50 -1.72
N VAL A 220 -2.08 3.90 -0.57
CA VAL A 220 -2.44 4.48 0.74
C VAL A 220 -1.21 4.55 1.61
N PHE A 221 -0.91 5.74 2.12
CA PHE A 221 0.11 5.97 3.14
C PHE A 221 -0.58 6.23 4.48
N LEU A 222 -0.22 5.46 5.50
CA LEU A 222 -0.68 5.63 6.87
C LEU A 222 0.50 6.12 7.70
N THR A 223 0.49 7.37 8.08
CA THR A 223 1.52 8.04 8.89
C THR A 223 0.86 9.02 9.84
N ASP A 224 1.47 9.30 10.97
CA ASP A 224 1.02 10.25 11.97
C ASP A 224 1.92 11.50 12.05
N GLY A 225 2.93 11.59 11.21
CA GLY A 225 3.92 12.65 11.33
C GLY A 225 4.57 13.10 10.03
N ASP A 226 5.46 14.04 10.19
CA ASP A 226 6.35 14.53 9.16
C ASP A 226 7.45 13.51 8.86
N SER A 227 7.98 13.56 7.64
CA SER A 227 9.18 12.79 7.28
C SER A 227 10.35 13.17 8.19
N SER A 228 11.19 12.19 8.52
CA SER A 228 12.55 12.45 9.02
C SER A 228 13.25 13.43 8.10
N GLN A 229 14.27 14.14 8.63
CA GLN A 229 15.01 15.12 7.83
C GLN A 229 15.40 14.49 6.49
N ALA A 230 15.16 15.21 5.41
CA ALA A 230 15.69 14.85 4.11
C ALA A 230 17.22 14.76 4.21
N GLY A 231 17.82 13.78 3.53
CA GLY A 231 19.24 13.47 3.63
C GLY A 231 20.18 14.60 3.18
N CYS A 232 20.89 14.39 2.11
CA CYS A 232 21.79 15.39 1.54
C CYS A 232 21.56 15.53 0.03
N TYR A 233 22.12 16.56 -0.54
CA TYR A 233 22.25 16.70 -1.99
C TYR A 233 23.72 16.91 -2.37
N LEU A 234 24.08 16.57 -3.59
CA LEU A 234 25.39 16.88 -4.12
C LEU A 234 25.38 18.30 -4.71
N ASP A 235 26.29 19.14 -4.26
CA ASP A 235 26.47 20.47 -4.85
C ASP A 235 27.16 20.40 -6.23
N SER A 236 27.36 21.55 -6.86
CA SER A 236 28.01 21.66 -8.19
C SER A 236 29.45 21.14 -8.22
N GLU A 237 30.07 20.98 -7.06
CA GLU A 237 31.43 20.45 -6.91
C GLU A 237 31.44 18.96 -6.55
N GLY A 238 30.25 18.33 -6.45
CA GLY A 238 30.10 16.92 -6.05
C GLY A 238 30.31 16.67 -4.56
N LYS A 239 30.19 17.72 -3.73
CA LYS A 239 30.29 17.60 -2.28
C LYS A 239 28.92 17.43 -1.64
N GLU A 240 28.80 16.50 -0.69
CA GLU A 240 27.58 16.30 0.07
C GLU A 240 27.27 17.52 0.95
N GLN A 241 26.10 18.10 0.76
CA GLN A 241 25.54 19.16 1.57
C GLN A 241 24.32 18.62 2.32
N HIS A 242 24.34 18.72 3.66
CA HIS A 242 23.22 18.30 4.49
C HIS A 242 22.07 19.29 4.40
N ILE A 243 20.86 18.78 4.28
CA ILE A 243 19.65 19.60 4.30
C ILE A 243 19.22 19.78 5.76
N GLY A 244 19.32 20.98 6.26
CA GLY A 244 18.89 21.34 7.61
C GLY A 244 17.37 21.47 7.71
N ARG A 245 16.85 21.37 8.94
CA ARG A 245 15.41 21.45 9.23
C ARG A 245 14.73 22.75 8.76
N ASN A 246 15.53 23.81 8.62
CA ASN A 246 15.06 25.15 8.23
C ASN A 246 15.46 25.53 6.80
N ASP A 247 16.07 24.61 6.05
CA ASP A 247 16.50 24.90 4.70
C ASP A 247 15.29 24.83 3.76
N GLN A 248 15.18 25.81 2.88
CA GLN A 248 14.21 25.78 1.80
C GLN A 248 14.75 24.93 0.67
N LEU A 249 14.06 23.83 0.40
CA LEU A 249 14.36 22.95 -0.73
C LEU A 249 13.33 23.17 -1.84
N THR A 250 13.81 23.47 -3.05
CA THR A 250 12.97 23.52 -4.24
C THR A 250 13.25 22.31 -5.10
N VAL A 251 12.28 21.41 -5.20
CA VAL A 251 12.34 20.26 -6.11
C VAL A 251 11.74 20.66 -7.43
N ARG A 252 12.51 20.56 -8.51
CA ARG A 252 12.06 20.87 -9.86
C ARG A 252 11.98 19.61 -10.69
N ASP A 253 10.82 19.34 -11.24
CA ASP A 253 10.65 18.31 -12.27
C ASP A 253 11.02 18.90 -13.65
N ILE A 254 12.17 18.50 -14.16
CA ILE A 254 12.72 19.03 -15.42
C ILE A 254 11.77 18.77 -16.61
N PRO A 255 11.17 17.58 -16.78
CA PRO A 255 10.27 17.31 -17.89
C PRO A 255 8.99 18.14 -17.86
N SER A 256 8.37 18.31 -16.71
CA SER A 256 7.09 19.02 -16.57
C SER A 256 7.25 20.52 -16.29
N LYS A 257 8.47 20.96 -15.97
CA LYS A 257 8.80 22.32 -15.49
C LYS A 257 8.00 22.72 -14.22
N SER A 258 7.49 21.74 -13.49
CA SER A 258 6.82 21.97 -12.23
C SER A 258 7.84 22.15 -11.11
N GLU A 259 7.58 23.08 -10.20
CA GLU A 259 8.43 23.37 -9.04
C GLU A 259 7.59 23.26 -7.78
N VAL A 260 8.14 22.63 -6.76
CA VAL A 260 7.58 22.60 -5.42
C VAL A 260 8.63 23.09 -4.44
N THR A 261 8.31 24.15 -3.73
CA THR A 261 9.17 24.70 -2.66
C THR A 261 8.56 24.36 -1.31
N ARG A 262 9.37 23.85 -0.40
CA ARG A 262 8.97 23.51 0.97
C ARG A 262 9.73 24.39 1.97
#